data_f11639d4c69b47098e63309861640fc8
#
_entry.id   f11639d4c69b47098e63309861640fc8
#
_cell.length_a   1.000
_cell.length_b   1.000
_cell.length_c   1.000
_cell.angle_alpha   90.00
_cell.angle_beta   90.00
_cell.angle_gamma   90.00
#
_symmetry.space_group_name_H-M   'P 1'
#
loop_
_entity.id
_entity.type
_entity.pdbx_description
1 polymer ?
#
loop_
_entity_poly.entity_id
_entity_poly.type
_entity_poly.pdbx_seq_one_letter_code
_entity_poly.pdbx_strand_id
1 'polypeptide(L)'
;SSPFFEFYQDELEAVFFKRQKKLLDFNLDILHLILDWLELDTQIQISRKQPLYNPTGEALISAKKTSAVHFPKYIQIFESKLGFISNLNALDLICCLGPESLSYLKKIDVTPILELP
;
A
#
# COMPACT_ATOMS: atom_id res chain seq x y z
N SER A 1 1.08 8.88 17.14
CA SER A 1 1.43 7.68 16.39
C SER A 1 0.19 6.88 16.00
N SER A 2 0.33 6.05 14.99
CA SER A 2 -0.76 5.20 14.51
C SER A 2 -1.09 4.10 15.53
N PRO A 3 -2.37 3.68 15.66
CA PRO A 3 -2.78 2.71 16.66
C PRO A 3 -2.04 1.38 16.62
N PHE A 4 -1.67 0.92 15.44
CA PHE A 4 -1.01 -0.37 15.26
C PHE A 4 0.47 -0.26 14.91
N PHE A 5 1.05 0.93 14.92
CA PHE A 5 2.44 1.12 14.52
C PHE A 5 3.40 0.30 15.39
N GLU A 6 3.22 0.32 16.70
CA GLU A 6 4.09 -0.40 17.63
C GLU A 6 4.09 -1.91 17.35
N PHE A 7 2.97 -2.42 16.85
CA PHE A 7 2.81 -3.83 16.54
C PHE A 7 3.70 -4.26 15.37
N TYR A 8 3.92 -3.37 14.41
CA TYR A 8 4.68 -3.68 13.20
C TYR A 8 6.09 -3.09 13.21
N GLN A 9 6.42 -2.30 14.22
CA GLN A 9 7.65 -1.52 14.25
C GLN A 9 8.90 -2.39 14.16
N ASP A 10 8.97 -3.47 14.93
CA ASP A 10 10.18 -4.29 15.00
C ASP A 10 10.50 -4.94 13.65
N GLU A 11 9.48 -5.45 12.96
CA GLU A 11 9.67 -6.07 11.66
C GLU A 11 10.08 -5.04 10.62
N LEU A 12 9.49 -3.86 10.66
CA LEU A 12 9.82 -2.77 9.74
C LEU A 12 11.25 -2.29 9.96
N GLU A 13 11.66 -2.10 11.21
CA GLU A 13 13.01 -1.70 11.55
C GLU A 13 14.04 -2.72 11.09
N ALA A 14 13.74 -4.02 11.22
CA ALA A 14 14.64 -5.07 10.78
C ALA A 14 14.94 -4.96 9.27
N VAL A 15 13.94 -4.62 8.46
CA VAL A 15 14.15 -4.41 7.02
C VAL A 15 14.96 -3.15 6.75
N PHE A 16 14.65 -2.05 7.45
CA PHE A 16 15.35 -0.78 7.23
C PHE A 16 16.83 -0.83 7.65
N PHE A 17 17.15 -1.56 8.70
CA PHE A 17 18.52 -1.65 9.19
C PHE A 17 19.34 -2.77 8.54
N LYS A 18 18.70 -3.61 7.76
CA LYS A 18 19.39 -4.64 7.00
C LYS A 18 20.23 -4.00 5.90
N ARG A 19 21.53 -4.33 5.87
CA ARG A 19 22.40 -3.81 4.82
C ARG A 19 22.14 -4.56 3.52
N GLN A 20 21.60 -3.84 2.55
CA GLN A 20 21.32 -4.38 1.23
C GLN A 20 22.07 -3.57 0.18
N LYS A 21 22.64 -4.26 -0.81
CA LYS A 21 23.44 -3.62 -1.85
C LYS A 21 22.58 -3.02 -2.97
N LYS A 22 21.35 -3.51 -3.14
CA LYS A 22 20.48 -3.10 -4.25
C LYS A 22 19.15 -2.60 -3.74
N LEU A 23 18.67 -1.52 -4.37
CA LEU A 23 17.33 -1.00 -4.09
C LEU A 23 16.24 -2.03 -4.37
N LEU A 24 16.43 -2.87 -5.41
CA LEU A 24 15.47 -3.92 -5.73
C LEU A 24 15.28 -4.89 -4.55
N ASP A 25 16.37 -5.31 -3.92
CA ASP A 25 16.29 -6.23 -2.78
C ASP A 25 15.55 -5.59 -1.60
N PHE A 26 15.82 -4.31 -1.34
CA PHE A 26 15.13 -3.56 -0.30
C PHE A 26 13.62 -3.47 -0.61
N ASN A 27 13.27 -3.13 -1.84
CA ASN A 27 11.87 -2.99 -2.24
C ASN A 27 11.13 -4.33 -2.17
N LEU A 28 11.78 -5.42 -2.54
CA LEU A 28 11.18 -6.75 -2.45
C LEU A 28 10.93 -7.16 -1.00
N ASP A 29 11.87 -6.87 -0.10
CA ASP A 29 11.69 -7.18 1.32
C ASP A 29 10.51 -6.40 1.90
N ILE A 30 10.37 -5.12 1.57
CA ILE A 30 9.23 -4.31 2.02
C ILE A 30 7.92 -4.88 1.45
N LEU A 31 7.91 -5.24 0.18
CA LEU A 31 6.71 -5.79 -0.46
C LEU A 31 6.31 -7.13 0.17
N HIS A 32 7.26 -8.02 0.41
CA HIS A 32 6.99 -9.29 1.09
C HIS A 32 6.42 -9.07 2.49
N LEU A 33 6.98 -8.10 3.21
CA LEU A 33 6.52 -7.78 4.57
C LEU A 33 5.07 -7.29 4.56
N ILE A 34 4.74 -6.40 3.62
CA ILE A 34 3.36 -5.89 3.49
C ILE A 34 2.40 -7.04 3.14
N LEU A 35 2.78 -7.92 2.23
CA LEU A 35 1.95 -9.05 1.85
C LEU A 35 1.73 -10.00 3.04
N ASP A 36 2.76 -10.23 3.85
CA ASP A 36 2.63 -11.04 5.07
C ASP A 36 1.67 -10.40 6.07
N TRP A 37 1.78 -9.11 6.28
CA TRP A 37 0.89 -8.39 7.19
C TRP A 37 -0.56 -8.40 6.71
N LEU A 38 -0.76 -8.40 5.40
CA LEU A 38 -2.09 -8.50 4.80
C LEU A 38 -2.58 -9.94 4.70
N GLU A 39 -1.75 -10.90 5.09
CA GLU A 39 -2.06 -12.34 5.00
C GLU A 39 -2.36 -12.78 3.57
N LEU A 40 -1.67 -12.18 2.60
CA LEU A 40 -1.80 -12.53 1.19
C LEU A 40 -0.68 -13.46 0.76
N ASP A 41 -1.05 -14.62 0.23
CA ASP A 41 -0.10 -15.59 -0.31
C ASP A 41 0.07 -15.37 -1.82
N THR A 42 0.67 -14.24 -2.16
CA THR A 42 0.89 -13.83 -3.54
C THR A 42 2.35 -14.07 -3.91
N GLN A 43 2.57 -14.77 -5.01
CA GLN A 43 3.92 -14.98 -5.53
C GLN A 43 4.37 -13.76 -6.33
N ILE A 44 5.60 -13.32 -6.07
CA ILE A 44 6.20 -12.19 -6.76
C ILE A 44 7.17 -12.74 -7.80
N GLN A 45 6.97 -12.34 -9.05
CA GLN A 45 7.87 -12.68 -10.14
C GLN A 45 8.64 -11.46 -10.60
N ILE A 46 9.94 -11.62 -10.80
CA ILE A 46 10.80 -10.56 -11.31
C ILE A 46 10.94 -10.76 -12.81
N SER A 47 10.48 -9.77 -13.58
CA SER A 47 10.62 -9.79 -15.03
C SER A 47 11.81 -8.92 -15.43
N ARG A 48 12.66 -9.46 -16.30
CA ARG A 48 13.76 -8.69 -16.90
C ARG A 48 13.34 -7.99 -18.19
N LYS A 49 12.15 -8.31 -18.69
CA LYS A 49 11.58 -7.64 -19.86
C LYS A 49 10.78 -6.44 -19.43
N GLN A 50 10.84 -5.39 -20.22
CA GLN A 50 10.01 -4.22 -19.96
C GLN A 50 8.54 -4.64 -20.07
N PRO A 51 7.74 -4.44 -19.01
CA PRO A 51 6.33 -4.84 -19.07
C PRO A 51 5.58 -3.99 -20.09
N LEU A 52 4.50 -4.55 -20.63
CA LEU A 52 3.56 -3.77 -21.42
C LEU A 52 3.01 -2.66 -20.54
N TYR A 53 2.97 -1.44 -21.12
CA TYR A 53 2.44 -0.30 -20.42
C TYR A 53 0.96 -0.53 -20.07
N ASN A 54 0.65 -0.42 -18.77
CA ASN A 54 -0.72 -0.54 -18.29
C ASN A 54 -1.09 0.73 -17.54
N PRO A 55 -1.88 1.64 -18.16
CA PRO A 55 -2.23 2.90 -17.51
C PRO A 55 -3.24 2.76 -16.38
N THR A 56 -3.87 1.59 -16.23
CA THR A 56 -4.93 1.37 -15.25
C THR A 56 -4.47 1.68 -13.82
N GLY A 57 -3.29 1.17 -13.45
CA GLY A 57 -2.75 1.38 -12.11
C GLY A 57 -2.16 2.76 -11.87
N GLU A 58 -1.80 3.49 -12.93
CA GLU A 58 -1.17 4.79 -12.77
C GLU A 58 -2.11 5.85 -12.19
N ALA A 59 -3.41 5.70 -12.42
CA ALA A 59 -4.40 6.63 -11.85
C ALA A 59 -4.34 6.66 -10.33
N LEU A 60 -3.91 5.58 -9.68
CA LEU A 60 -3.82 5.49 -8.22
C LEU A 60 -2.52 6.09 -7.67
N ILE A 61 -1.46 6.16 -8.48
CA ILE A 61 -0.16 6.66 -8.02
C ILE A 61 0.15 8.08 -8.48
N SER A 62 -0.69 8.66 -9.33
CA SER A 62 -0.48 10.02 -9.82
C SER A 62 -0.88 11.04 -8.76
N ALA A 63 0.07 11.89 -8.34
CA ALA A 63 -0.20 12.97 -7.38
C ALA A 63 -0.97 14.13 -8.01
N LYS A 64 -1.03 14.19 -9.34
CA LYS A 64 -1.64 15.32 -10.07
C LYS A 64 -3.08 15.06 -10.48
N LYS A 65 -3.53 13.81 -10.41
CA LYS A 65 -4.88 13.44 -10.85
C LYS A 65 -5.68 12.86 -9.70
N THR A 66 -6.91 13.29 -9.56
CA THR A 66 -7.84 12.67 -8.61
C THR A 66 -8.32 11.35 -9.20
N SER A 67 -8.21 10.28 -8.43
CA SER A 67 -8.70 8.97 -8.84
C SER A 67 -10.23 8.94 -8.84
N ALA A 68 -10.83 8.23 -9.81
CA ALA A 68 -12.27 7.95 -9.83
C ALA A 68 -12.67 6.89 -8.79
N VAL A 69 -11.71 6.19 -8.20
CA VAL A 69 -11.97 5.16 -7.19
C VAL A 69 -12.37 5.81 -5.87
N HIS A 70 -13.48 5.34 -5.30
CA HIS A 70 -13.92 5.77 -3.98
C HIS A 70 -13.21 4.95 -2.91
N PHE A 71 -12.59 5.65 -1.94
CA PHE A 71 -11.93 5.02 -0.81
C PHE A 71 -12.77 5.22 0.45
N PRO A 72 -13.29 4.15 1.06
CA PRO A 72 -14.00 4.27 2.33
C PRO A 72 -13.13 4.93 3.40
N LYS A 73 -13.74 5.72 4.26
CA LYS A 73 -13.00 6.42 5.32
C LYS A 73 -12.52 5.43 6.39
N TYR A 74 -11.33 5.69 6.91
CA TYR A 74 -10.81 5.04 8.10
C TYR A 74 -10.12 6.09 8.97
N ILE A 75 -9.94 5.79 10.25
CA ILE A 75 -9.38 6.76 11.19
C ILE A 75 -7.88 6.95 10.93
N GLN A 76 -7.50 8.17 10.59
CA GLN A 76 -6.12 8.57 10.31
C GLN A 76 -5.61 9.51 11.41
N ILE A 77 -4.28 9.54 11.62
CA ILE A 77 -3.65 10.29 12.71
C ILE A 77 -4.01 11.77 12.68
N PHE A 78 -3.94 12.38 11.50
CA PHE A 78 -4.16 13.83 11.35
C PHE A 78 -5.54 14.16 10.82
N GLU A 79 -6.50 13.25 10.95
CA GLU A 79 -7.85 13.44 10.41
C GLU A 79 -8.55 14.68 11.01
N SER A 80 -8.32 14.95 12.30
CA SER A 80 -8.89 16.10 12.97
C SER A 80 -8.41 17.44 12.41
N LYS A 81 -7.21 17.47 11.82
CA LYS A 81 -6.61 18.70 11.28
C LYS A 81 -6.76 18.81 9.76
N LEU A 82 -6.63 17.69 9.06
CA LEU A 82 -6.55 17.67 7.60
C LEU A 82 -7.77 17.04 6.93
N GLY A 83 -8.68 16.45 7.72
CA GLY A 83 -9.74 15.65 7.18
C GLY A 83 -9.22 14.31 6.66
N PHE A 84 -10.11 13.49 6.14
CA PHE A 84 -9.73 12.21 5.56
C PHE A 84 -9.02 12.41 4.22
N ILE A 85 -7.82 11.82 4.10
CA ILE A 85 -7.07 11.82 2.85
C ILE A 85 -7.13 10.42 2.26
N SER A 86 -7.68 10.29 1.05
CA SER A 86 -7.82 9.01 0.38
C SER A 86 -6.54 8.59 -0.33
N ASN A 87 -6.42 7.30 -0.60
CA ASN A 87 -5.36 6.73 -1.44
C ASN A 87 -3.95 7.00 -0.92
N LEU A 88 -3.75 6.90 0.39
CA LEU A 88 -2.42 6.91 0.98
C LEU A 88 -1.77 5.53 0.83
N ASN A 89 -0.48 5.43 1.17
CA ASN A 89 0.23 4.18 0.96
C ASN A 89 -0.21 3.06 1.93
N ALA A 90 0.19 1.82 1.61
CA ALA A 90 -0.21 0.65 2.37
C ALA A 90 0.28 0.67 3.82
N LEU A 91 1.43 1.30 4.08
CA LEU A 91 1.95 1.40 5.46
C LEU A 91 1.04 2.24 6.35
N ASP A 92 0.51 3.36 5.82
CA ASP A 92 -0.45 4.16 6.56
C ASP A 92 -1.69 3.34 6.90
N LEU A 93 -2.24 2.63 5.92
CA LEU A 93 -3.41 1.79 6.09
C LEU A 93 -3.18 0.73 7.16
N ILE A 94 -2.09 -0.02 7.06
CA ILE A 94 -1.79 -1.10 8.00
C ILE A 94 -1.56 -0.57 9.41
N CYS A 95 -0.86 0.54 9.55
CA CYS A 95 -0.61 1.15 10.85
C CYS A 95 -1.88 1.71 11.50
N CYS A 96 -2.86 2.11 10.69
CA CYS A 96 -4.15 2.63 11.21
C CYS A 96 -5.18 1.54 11.44
N LEU A 97 -5.24 0.52 10.59
CA LEU A 97 -6.28 -0.52 10.65
C LEU A 97 -5.77 -1.89 11.12
N GLY A 98 -4.46 -2.14 11.06
CA GLY A 98 -3.88 -3.40 11.48
C GLY A 98 -4.50 -4.60 10.77
N PRO A 99 -4.97 -5.61 11.53
CA PRO A 99 -5.53 -6.83 10.93
C PRO A 99 -6.75 -6.62 10.04
N GLU A 100 -7.42 -5.48 10.14
CA GLU A 100 -8.60 -5.16 9.33
C GLU A 100 -8.23 -4.57 7.96
N SER A 101 -6.94 -4.38 7.68
CA SER A 101 -6.47 -3.76 6.43
C SER A 101 -6.92 -4.53 5.19
N LEU A 102 -6.83 -5.85 5.20
CA LEU A 102 -7.24 -6.67 4.06
C LEU A 102 -8.74 -6.54 3.80
N SER A 103 -9.57 -6.56 4.84
CA SER A 103 -11.01 -6.38 4.70
C SER A 103 -11.33 -5.02 4.08
N TYR A 104 -10.61 -3.98 4.49
CA TYR A 104 -10.77 -2.65 3.91
C TYR A 104 -10.44 -2.66 2.42
N LEU A 105 -9.30 -3.26 2.04
CA LEU A 105 -8.88 -3.31 0.65
C LEU A 105 -9.89 -4.05 -0.23
N LYS A 106 -10.49 -5.11 0.28
CA LYS A 106 -11.51 -5.87 -0.46
C LYS A 106 -12.79 -5.09 -0.70
N LYS A 107 -13.04 -4.04 0.07
CA LYS A 107 -14.24 -3.19 -0.09
C LYS A 107 -14.04 -2.10 -1.13
N ILE A 108 -12.80 -1.85 -1.57
CA ILE A 108 -12.51 -0.83 -2.57
C ILE A 108 -12.95 -1.34 -3.94
N ASP A 109 -13.81 -0.57 -4.61
CA ASP A 109 -14.23 -0.87 -5.97
C ASP A 109 -13.30 -0.16 -6.95
N VAL A 110 -12.51 -0.95 -7.68
CA VAL A 110 -11.57 -0.41 -8.68
C VAL A 110 -12.15 -0.42 -10.08
N THR A 111 -13.42 -0.80 -10.24
CA THR A 111 -14.10 -0.79 -11.55
C THR A 111 -13.92 0.51 -12.32
N PRO A 112 -14.01 1.71 -11.68
CA PRO A 112 -13.84 2.96 -12.41
C PRO A 112 -12.52 3.10 -13.17
N ILE A 113 -11.42 2.53 -12.66
CA ILE A 113 -10.14 2.60 -13.35
C ILE A 113 -9.91 1.43 -14.30
N LEU A 114 -10.60 0.30 -14.09
CA LEU A 114 -10.50 -0.86 -14.97
C LEU A 114 -11.23 -0.64 -16.31
N GLU A 115 -12.20 0.27 -16.34
CA GLU A 115 -13.00 0.58 -17.51
C GLU A 115 -12.41 1.70 -18.37
N LEU A 116 -11.28 2.28 -17.94
CA LEU A 116 -10.60 3.31 -18.74
C LEU A 116 -9.99 2.69 -19.98
N PRO A 117 -10.16 3.34 -21.15
CA PRO A 117 -9.59 2.84 -22.40
C PRO A 117 -8.05 2.90 -22.43
#